data_6667d29263fe62a11cd91ec502f994ff
#
_entry.id   6667d29263fe62a11cd91ec502f994ff
#
_cell.length_a   1.000
_cell.length_b   1.000
_cell.length_c   1.000
_cell.angle_alpha   90.00
_cell.angle_beta   90.00
_cell.angle_gamma   90.00
#
_symmetry.space_group_name_H-M   'P 1'
#
loop_
_entity.id
_entity.type
_entity.pdbx_description
1 polymer ?
#
loop_
_entity_poly.entity_id
_entity_poly.type
_entity_poly.pdbx_seq_one_letter_code
_entity_poly.pdbx_strand_id
1 'polypeptide(L)'
;MRTTYCPKCDDKVRYYTDFGAQNSWLRICTDCETDLNYNFKLCIIAAGKGTRNKGVNGLHKALLPLENKPVISHILDNYDDRVEVVIAVGYESEQIKSYLLNVYPNKKFTFVDVDNFDGPGAGPGYSLLSCKSELQQPFIYTAVDTIVTKPNYEDAFVFVSENWIGASDVRVQESSNYCLIKSKDGFLEDLYYGKGTSAYIGLAGVAEYDKFWTSLENKENGHFIHKDDLHEYQADSGFRGLSQVKVVNFEWFDTGNTKSYNEVRKVFNNEVVANKSDEALFIDNKKVVKYFSDKNKSKVRVERLKYMNDNPLEIEAIHENMYSYDFIDGDLLSEINDVKVFESFLEWYKSALDTSQIETRDINFRKDCNLM
;
A
#
# COMPACT_ATOMS: atom_id res chain seq x y z
N MET A 1 2.44 -1.18 -31.28
CA MET A 1 3.63 -1.82 -30.67
C MET A 1 4.80 -0.89 -30.81
N ARG A 2 5.24 -0.21 -29.75
CA ARG A 2 6.52 0.49 -29.76
C ARG A 2 7.62 -0.54 -29.57
N THR A 3 8.54 -0.62 -30.51
CA THR A 3 9.72 -1.48 -30.40
C THR A 3 10.75 -0.79 -29.52
N THR A 4 11.04 -1.36 -28.37
CA THR A 4 12.17 -0.96 -27.52
C THR A 4 13.38 -1.81 -27.91
N TYR A 5 14.57 -1.25 -27.91
CA TYR A 5 15.82 -1.97 -28.19
C TYR A 5 16.49 -2.40 -26.90
N CYS A 6 17.13 -3.56 -26.93
CA CYS A 6 17.93 -4.07 -25.82
C CYS A 6 19.21 -3.24 -25.67
N PRO A 7 19.51 -2.67 -24.51
CA PRO A 7 20.73 -1.87 -24.32
C PRO A 7 22.01 -2.70 -24.39
N LYS A 8 21.93 -4.04 -24.38
CA LYS A 8 23.09 -4.92 -24.42
C LYS A 8 23.43 -5.44 -25.82
N CYS A 9 22.41 -5.72 -26.63
CA CYS A 9 22.63 -6.28 -27.98
C CYS A 9 22.00 -5.45 -29.11
N ASP A 10 21.36 -4.33 -28.79
CA ASP A 10 20.68 -3.41 -29.72
C ASP A 10 19.56 -4.05 -30.56
N ASP A 11 19.14 -5.26 -30.22
CA ASP A 11 18.07 -5.97 -30.90
C ASP A 11 16.68 -5.61 -30.35
N LYS A 12 15.65 -5.85 -31.18
CA LYS A 12 14.26 -5.57 -30.78
C LYS A 12 13.83 -6.45 -29.63
N VAL A 13 13.39 -5.81 -28.56
CA VAL A 13 12.82 -6.50 -27.39
C VAL A 13 11.41 -7.00 -27.71
N ARG A 14 11.17 -8.30 -27.55
CA ARG A 14 9.82 -8.88 -27.55
C ARG A 14 9.33 -8.97 -26.11
N TYR A 15 8.07 -8.60 -25.92
CA TYR A 15 7.42 -8.65 -24.62
C TYR A 15 6.76 -10.00 -24.43
N TYR A 16 7.07 -10.67 -23.33
CA TYR A 16 6.32 -11.83 -22.86
C TYR A 16 5.42 -11.43 -21.71
N THR A 17 4.14 -11.72 -21.86
CA THR A 17 3.21 -11.75 -20.73
C THR A 17 3.15 -13.18 -20.26
N ASP A 18 3.58 -13.47 -19.05
CA ASP A 18 3.30 -14.75 -18.42
C ASP A 18 1.83 -14.77 -18.00
N PHE A 19 1.03 -15.57 -18.70
CA PHE A 19 -0.40 -15.72 -18.45
C PHE A 19 -0.73 -16.42 -17.12
N GLY A 20 0.27 -16.93 -16.39
CA GLY A 20 0.10 -17.70 -15.17
C GLY A 20 0.32 -16.92 -13.87
N ALA A 21 1.05 -15.81 -13.90
CA ALA A 21 1.30 -14.98 -12.73
C ALA A 21 0.44 -13.72 -12.81
N GLN A 22 -0.40 -13.49 -11.82
CA GLN A 22 -1.14 -12.24 -11.71
C GLN A 22 -0.14 -11.09 -11.73
N ASN A 23 -0.15 -10.31 -12.83
CA ASN A 23 0.47 -8.99 -12.93
C ASN A 23 1.98 -8.86 -13.11
N SER A 24 2.71 -9.89 -13.51
CA SER A 24 4.15 -9.74 -13.78
C SER A 24 4.44 -9.26 -15.22
N TRP A 25 5.19 -8.16 -15.33
CA TRP A 25 5.64 -7.55 -16.56
C TRP A 25 7.10 -7.94 -16.83
N LEU A 26 7.33 -9.07 -17.45
CA LEU A 26 8.68 -9.53 -17.80
C LEU A 26 9.13 -8.90 -19.11
N ARG A 27 10.20 -8.12 -19.07
CA ARG A 27 10.96 -7.69 -20.22
C ARG A 27 12.22 -8.55 -20.35
N ILE A 28 12.17 -9.52 -21.21
CA ILE A 28 13.34 -10.34 -21.54
C ILE A 28 13.71 -10.05 -22.99
N CYS A 29 14.97 -9.72 -23.25
CA CYS A 29 15.48 -9.73 -24.60
C CYS A 29 15.55 -11.18 -25.09
N THR A 30 14.83 -11.49 -26.20
CA THR A 30 14.77 -12.84 -26.75
C THR A 30 16.10 -13.31 -27.32
N ASP A 31 16.97 -12.37 -27.70
CA ASP A 31 18.20 -12.71 -28.42
C ASP A 31 19.40 -12.89 -27.46
N CYS A 32 19.41 -12.19 -26.33
CA CYS A 32 20.50 -12.35 -25.36
C CYS A 32 20.03 -12.80 -23.97
N GLU A 33 18.74 -13.13 -23.81
CA GLU A 33 18.11 -13.54 -22.54
C GLU A 33 18.39 -12.58 -21.37
N THR A 34 18.81 -11.36 -21.69
CA THR A 34 19.07 -10.34 -20.67
C THR A 34 17.76 -9.93 -20.07
N ASP A 35 17.64 -10.06 -18.77
CA ASP A 35 16.56 -9.46 -18.01
C ASP A 35 16.71 -7.93 -18.11
N LEU A 36 15.81 -7.31 -18.87
CA LEU A 36 15.81 -5.85 -19.08
C LEU A 36 15.07 -5.12 -17.97
N ASN A 37 14.67 -5.88 -16.94
CA ASN A 37 13.84 -5.37 -15.90
C ASN A 37 14.64 -4.77 -14.75
N TYR A 38 14.03 -3.77 -14.19
CA TYR A 38 14.23 -3.31 -12.83
C TYR A 38 15.61 -2.73 -12.54
N ASN A 39 16.10 -1.88 -13.45
CA ASN A 39 17.13 -0.90 -13.10
C ASN A 39 16.57 0.26 -12.25
N PHE A 40 15.36 0.09 -11.67
CA PHE A 40 14.72 1.06 -10.81
C PHE A 40 14.27 0.44 -9.48
N LYS A 41 14.10 1.27 -8.48
CA LYS A 41 13.48 0.92 -7.20
C LYS A 41 12.12 1.60 -7.07
N LEU A 42 11.20 0.96 -6.35
CA LEU A 42 9.96 1.58 -5.93
C LEU A 42 10.16 2.22 -4.55
N CYS A 43 9.81 3.49 -4.40
CA CYS A 43 9.77 4.17 -3.11
C CYS A 43 8.31 4.44 -2.70
N ILE A 44 7.91 3.97 -1.53
CA ILE A 44 6.58 4.24 -0.95
C ILE A 44 6.74 5.18 0.23
N ILE A 45 6.09 6.36 0.17
CA ILE A 45 6.14 7.35 1.24
C ILE A 45 5.00 7.07 2.23
N ALA A 46 5.33 6.47 3.38
CA ALA A 46 4.40 5.99 4.38
C ALA A 46 4.69 6.51 5.81
N ALA A 47 5.48 7.57 5.97
CA ALA A 47 5.89 8.04 7.30
C ALA A 47 4.81 8.81 8.08
N GLY A 48 3.88 9.48 7.40
CA GLY A 48 2.96 10.42 8.01
C GLY A 48 1.83 9.77 8.82
N LYS A 49 1.33 10.48 9.85
CA LYS A 49 0.25 10.04 10.77
C LYS A 49 -1.11 9.83 10.11
N GLY A 50 -1.37 10.42 8.94
CA GLY A 50 -2.67 10.28 8.26
C GLY A 50 -3.87 10.84 9.04
N THR A 51 -3.70 11.95 9.76
CA THR A 51 -4.71 12.53 10.68
C THR A 51 -6.04 12.87 10.02
N ARG A 52 -6.07 13.04 8.70
CA ARG A 52 -7.28 13.32 7.90
C ARG A 52 -8.15 12.08 7.64
N ASN A 53 -7.63 10.87 7.91
CA ASN A 53 -8.39 9.63 7.74
C ASN A 53 -8.61 8.94 9.09
N LYS A 54 -9.90 8.69 9.42
CA LYS A 54 -10.35 8.07 10.66
C LYS A 54 -10.94 6.66 10.41
N GLY A 55 -10.31 5.87 9.53
CA GLY A 55 -10.85 4.59 9.11
C GLY A 55 -10.97 3.56 10.25
N VAL A 56 -9.87 2.94 10.65
CA VAL A 56 -9.82 1.98 11.76
C VAL A 56 -8.95 2.57 12.88
N ASN A 57 -9.45 2.52 14.12
CA ASN A 57 -8.78 3.13 15.27
C ASN A 57 -7.38 2.53 15.50
N GLY A 58 -6.36 3.40 15.52
CA GLY A 58 -4.97 3.01 15.78
C GLY A 58 -4.27 2.26 14.64
N LEU A 59 -4.95 2.01 13.53
CA LEU A 59 -4.35 1.39 12.35
C LEU A 59 -3.70 2.45 11.47
N HIS A 60 -2.47 2.18 11.03
CA HIS A 60 -1.76 3.07 10.11
C HIS A 60 -2.50 3.19 8.76
N LYS A 61 -2.50 4.37 8.14
CA LYS A 61 -3.23 4.63 6.88
C LYS A 61 -2.83 3.70 5.72
N ALA A 62 -1.56 3.24 5.69
CA ALA A 62 -1.09 2.25 4.71
C ALA A 62 -1.81 0.90 4.82
N LEU A 63 -2.32 0.58 6.02
CA LEU A 63 -3.00 -0.67 6.32
C LEU A 63 -4.53 -0.53 6.35
N LEU A 64 -5.09 0.59 5.91
CA LEU A 64 -6.54 0.73 5.82
C LEU A 64 -7.12 -0.33 4.88
N PRO A 65 -8.17 -1.07 5.31
CA PRO A 65 -8.74 -2.15 4.52
C PRO A 65 -9.50 -1.63 3.29
N LEU A 66 -9.12 -2.16 2.14
CA LEU A 66 -9.81 -1.94 0.88
C LEU A 66 -10.07 -3.31 0.26
N GLU A 67 -11.33 -3.72 0.14
CA GLU A 67 -11.71 -5.13 0.03
C GLU A 67 -11.13 -5.95 1.21
N ASN A 68 -10.41 -7.03 0.91
CA ASN A 68 -9.73 -7.86 1.88
C ASN A 68 -8.22 -7.59 1.97
N LYS A 69 -7.72 -6.49 1.35
CA LYS A 69 -6.30 -6.14 1.34
C LYS A 69 -6.09 -4.74 1.91
N PRO A 70 -4.93 -4.44 2.50
CA PRO A 70 -4.60 -3.08 2.87
C PRO A 70 -4.21 -2.24 1.63
N VAL A 71 -4.35 -0.93 1.76
CA VAL A 71 -4.00 0.05 0.71
C VAL A 71 -2.60 -0.18 0.14
N ILE A 72 -1.60 -0.45 0.99
CA ILE A 72 -0.22 -0.66 0.53
C ILE A 72 -0.08 -1.89 -0.36
N SER A 73 -0.88 -2.94 -0.16
CA SER A 73 -0.85 -4.14 -0.99
C SER A 73 -1.39 -3.86 -2.40
N HIS A 74 -2.42 -3.02 -2.54
CA HIS A 74 -2.90 -2.58 -3.85
C HIS A 74 -1.83 -1.80 -4.63
N ILE A 75 -0.97 -1.05 -3.93
CA ILE A 75 0.19 -0.39 -4.57
C ILE A 75 1.20 -1.44 -5.02
N LEU A 76 1.56 -2.40 -4.15
CA LEU A 76 2.55 -3.43 -4.44
C LEU A 76 2.11 -4.36 -5.58
N ASP A 77 0.81 -4.64 -5.71
CA ASP A 77 0.24 -5.48 -6.79
C ASP A 77 0.49 -4.93 -8.20
N ASN A 78 0.85 -3.63 -8.31
CA ASN A 78 1.21 -3.02 -9.59
C ASN A 78 2.67 -3.32 -10.01
N TYR A 79 3.48 -3.92 -9.13
CA TYR A 79 4.91 -4.13 -9.36
C TYR A 79 5.29 -5.59 -9.17
N ASP A 80 6.19 -6.07 -10.03
CA ASP A 80 6.74 -7.42 -9.94
C ASP A 80 7.46 -7.65 -8.59
N ASP A 81 7.47 -8.89 -8.11
CA ASP A 81 8.09 -9.25 -6.82
C ASP A 81 9.59 -9.00 -6.77
N ARG A 82 10.26 -8.96 -7.93
CA ARG A 82 11.70 -8.66 -8.03
C ARG A 82 12.05 -7.19 -7.89
N VAL A 83 11.07 -6.29 -7.98
CA VAL A 83 11.31 -4.85 -7.76
C VAL A 83 11.65 -4.62 -6.29
N GLU A 84 12.84 -4.05 -6.04
CA GLU A 84 13.23 -3.65 -4.69
C GLU A 84 12.39 -2.46 -4.23
N VAL A 85 11.85 -2.55 -3.01
CA VAL A 85 10.95 -1.54 -2.46
C VAL A 85 11.60 -0.84 -1.29
N VAL A 86 11.75 0.46 -1.40
CA VAL A 86 12.17 1.35 -0.31
C VAL A 86 10.92 1.97 0.31
N ILE A 87 10.76 1.89 1.61
CA ILE A 87 9.58 2.41 2.31
C ILE A 87 10.02 3.41 3.36
N ALA A 88 9.63 4.68 3.17
CA ALA A 88 9.77 5.70 4.20
C ALA A 88 8.72 5.47 5.28
N VAL A 89 9.13 5.12 6.48
CA VAL A 89 8.27 4.83 7.63
C VAL A 89 8.52 5.81 8.77
N GLY A 90 7.52 6.03 9.61
CA GLY A 90 7.60 6.95 10.75
C GLY A 90 6.55 6.58 11.80
N TYR A 91 5.38 7.23 11.74
CA TYR A 91 4.28 6.89 12.63
C TYR A 91 3.88 5.42 12.50
N GLU A 92 3.73 4.71 13.64
CA GLU A 92 3.34 3.29 13.69
C GLU A 92 4.12 2.39 12.70
N SER A 93 5.41 2.67 12.51
CA SER A 93 6.27 1.97 11.54
C SER A 93 6.26 0.45 11.69
N GLU A 94 6.19 -0.04 12.92
CA GLU A 94 6.21 -1.47 13.22
C GLU A 94 4.96 -2.21 12.72
N GLN A 95 3.81 -1.55 12.64
CA GLN A 95 2.62 -2.15 12.02
C GLN A 95 2.86 -2.45 10.53
N ILE A 96 3.47 -1.50 9.80
CA ILE A 96 3.78 -1.66 8.37
C ILE A 96 4.83 -2.75 8.18
N LYS A 97 5.94 -2.69 8.94
CA LYS A 97 7.06 -3.64 8.86
C LYS A 97 6.57 -5.06 9.13
N SER A 98 5.86 -5.25 10.24
CA SER A 98 5.32 -6.56 10.64
C SER A 98 4.38 -7.17 9.61
N TYR A 99 3.46 -6.35 9.07
CA TYR A 99 2.56 -6.80 8.02
C TYR A 99 3.32 -7.24 6.76
N LEU A 100 4.17 -6.37 6.22
CA LEU A 100 4.85 -6.60 4.95
C LEU A 100 5.83 -7.79 5.01
N LEU A 101 6.60 -7.91 6.08
CA LEU A 101 7.54 -9.02 6.24
C LEU A 101 6.83 -10.36 6.41
N ASN A 102 5.64 -10.38 7.00
CA ASN A 102 4.85 -11.60 7.16
C ASN A 102 4.14 -12.00 5.85
N VAL A 103 3.51 -11.03 5.16
CA VAL A 103 2.69 -11.29 3.97
C VAL A 103 3.54 -11.47 2.71
N TYR A 104 4.67 -10.76 2.61
CA TYR A 104 5.57 -10.77 1.44
C TYR A 104 6.99 -11.22 1.81
N PRO A 105 7.20 -12.44 2.32
CA PRO A 105 8.49 -12.89 2.87
C PRO A 105 9.61 -12.95 1.83
N ASN A 106 9.28 -13.04 0.55
CA ASN A 106 10.25 -13.14 -0.53
C ASN A 106 10.54 -11.79 -1.21
N LYS A 107 9.78 -10.74 -0.90
CA LYS A 107 9.98 -9.41 -1.50
C LYS A 107 11.05 -8.63 -0.74
N LYS A 108 11.94 -7.99 -1.48
CA LYS A 108 13.03 -7.21 -0.88
C LYS A 108 12.55 -5.83 -0.47
N PHE A 109 12.44 -5.60 0.83
CA PHE A 109 12.11 -4.31 1.43
C PHE A 109 13.33 -3.67 2.08
N THR A 110 13.47 -2.35 1.90
CA THR A 110 14.35 -1.48 2.67
C THR A 110 13.49 -0.46 3.39
N PHE A 111 13.46 -0.51 4.72
CA PHE A 111 12.72 0.47 5.52
C PHE A 111 13.65 1.60 5.93
N VAL A 112 13.22 2.83 5.67
CA VAL A 112 13.94 4.05 6.04
C VAL A 112 13.11 4.78 7.10
N ASP A 113 13.62 4.85 8.32
CA ASP A 113 12.97 5.55 9.42
C ASP A 113 13.13 7.06 9.23
N VAL A 114 12.00 7.77 9.13
CA VAL A 114 11.93 9.23 8.99
C VAL A 114 11.79 9.84 10.38
N ASP A 115 12.78 10.59 10.82
CA ASP A 115 12.82 11.19 12.16
C ASP A 115 11.83 12.36 12.31
N ASN A 116 11.69 13.21 11.29
CA ASN A 116 10.74 14.33 11.25
C ASN A 116 9.54 14.02 10.36
N PHE A 117 8.64 13.13 10.82
CA PHE A 117 7.41 12.80 10.10
C PHE A 117 6.19 13.63 10.50
N ASP A 118 6.32 14.52 11.50
CA ASP A 118 5.25 15.35 12.03
C ASP A 118 5.81 16.67 12.55
N GLY A 119 5.16 17.78 12.23
CA GLY A 119 5.59 19.11 12.63
C GLY A 119 6.28 19.92 11.53
N PRO A 120 6.88 21.07 11.87
CA PRO A 120 7.50 21.97 10.91
C PRO A 120 8.63 21.28 10.13
N GLY A 121 8.61 21.41 8.80
CA GLY A 121 9.58 20.80 7.89
C GLY A 121 9.33 19.34 7.56
N ALA A 122 8.35 18.69 8.19
CA ALA A 122 7.84 17.39 7.76
C ALA A 122 7.17 17.48 6.39
N GLY A 123 6.91 16.35 5.77
CA GLY A 123 6.15 16.29 4.53
C GLY A 123 6.68 15.25 3.54
N PRO A 124 6.00 15.08 2.40
CA PRO A 124 6.39 14.08 1.41
C PRO A 124 7.81 14.30 0.87
N GLY A 125 8.24 15.55 0.69
CA GLY A 125 9.60 15.88 0.23
C GLY A 125 10.67 15.47 1.24
N TYR A 126 10.43 15.73 2.53
CA TYR A 126 11.37 15.32 3.59
C TYR A 126 11.46 13.79 3.68
N SER A 127 10.30 13.11 3.65
CA SER A 127 10.27 11.65 3.69
C SER A 127 11.00 11.03 2.50
N LEU A 128 10.84 11.62 1.31
CA LEU A 128 11.53 11.17 0.10
C LEU A 128 13.04 11.45 0.20
N LEU A 129 13.44 12.64 0.69
CA LEU A 129 14.84 13.01 0.88
C LEU A 129 15.54 12.08 1.88
N SER A 130 14.85 11.60 2.92
CA SER A 130 15.37 10.60 3.86
C SER A 130 15.74 9.29 3.17
N CYS A 131 15.08 8.96 2.05
CA CYS A 131 15.36 7.78 1.25
C CYS A 131 16.48 7.97 0.19
N LYS A 132 17.07 9.15 0.08
CA LYS A 132 18.03 9.50 -0.97
C LYS A 132 19.17 8.49 -1.11
N SER A 133 19.78 8.03 0.00
CA SER A 133 20.89 7.09 -0.02
C SER A 133 20.53 5.75 -0.67
N GLU A 134 19.29 5.32 -0.54
CA GLU A 134 18.78 4.05 -1.06
C GLU A 134 18.33 4.16 -2.53
N LEU A 135 18.15 5.37 -3.04
CA LEU A 135 17.59 5.68 -4.35
C LEU A 135 18.61 6.38 -5.28
N GLN A 136 19.84 5.85 -5.33
CA GLN A 136 20.93 6.34 -6.19
C GLN A 136 20.92 5.63 -7.57
N GLN A 137 19.75 5.48 -8.13
CA GLN A 137 19.45 4.92 -9.45
C GLN A 137 18.07 5.43 -9.89
N PRO A 138 17.62 5.21 -11.13
CA PRO A 138 16.24 5.50 -11.49
C PRO A 138 15.26 4.89 -10.50
N PHE A 139 14.20 5.61 -10.17
CA PHE A 139 13.19 5.14 -9.22
C PHE A 139 11.80 5.63 -9.57
N ILE A 140 10.80 4.90 -9.08
CA ILE A 140 9.42 5.36 -9.04
C ILE A 140 9.11 5.65 -7.57
N TYR A 141 8.46 6.76 -7.28
CA TYR A 141 7.93 6.98 -5.94
C TYR A 141 6.42 7.21 -5.96
N THR A 142 5.78 6.82 -4.89
CA THR A 142 4.35 6.99 -4.69
C THR A 142 4.02 7.36 -3.25
N ALA A 143 3.02 8.21 -3.07
CA ALA A 143 2.39 8.39 -1.76
C ALA A 143 1.57 7.14 -1.42
N VAL A 144 1.59 6.71 -0.15
CA VAL A 144 0.94 5.48 0.29
C VAL A 144 -0.59 5.52 0.22
N ASP A 145 -1.18 6.68 0.01
CA ASP A 145 -2.62 6.90 -0.18
C ASP A 145 -3.05 7.07 -1.64
N THR A 146 -2.12 6.80 -2.58
CA THR A 146 -2.36 6.88 -4.02
C THR A 146 -2.50 5.47 -4.59
N ILE A 147 -3.72 5.09 -4.96
CA ILE A 147 -4.00 3.85 -5.68
C ILE A 147 -4.30 4.22 -7.12
N VAL A 148 -3.66 3.53 -8.06
CA VAL A 148 -3.94 3.66 -9.49
C VAL A 148 -4.33 2.31 -10.06
N THR A 149 -5.29 2.30 -10.97
CA THR A 149 -5.53 1.11 -11.79
C THR A 149 -4.37 0.98 -12.77
N LYS A 150 -4.10 -0.25 -13.17
CA LYS A 150 -2.95 -0.58 -14.02
C LYS A 150 -2.86 0.38 -15.18
N PRO A 151 -1.73 1.05 -15.35
CA PRO A 151 -1.50 1.86 -16.53
C PRO A 151 -1.64 0.99 -17.78
N ASN A 152 -2.13 1.57 -18.87
CA ASN A 152 -2.10 0.91 -20.16
C ASN A 152 -0.68 0.40 -20.43
N TYR A 153 -0.58 -0.85 -20.87
CA TYR A 153 0.67 -1.61 -21.05
C TYR A 153 1.80 -0.83 -21.73
N GLU A 154 1.46 0.03 -22.70
CA GLU A 154 2.43 0.79 -23.49
C GLU A 154 3.12 1.91 -22.71
N ASP A 155 2.44 2.49 -21.70
CA ASP A 155 2.99 3.60 -20.90
C ASP A 155 3.87 3.11 -19.73
N ALA A 156 3.63 1.92 -19.19
CA ALA A 156 4.39 1.36 -18.07
C ALA A 156 5.88 1.13 -18.39
N PHE A 157 6.24 0.99 -19.67
CA PHE A 157 7.61 0.74 -20.11
C PHE A 157 8.46 1.99 -20.33
N VAL A 158 7.83 3.14 -20.38
CA VAL A 158 8.49 4.43 -20.50
C VAL A 158 9.03 4.90 -19.15
N PHE A 159 8.56 4.34 -18.06
CA PHE A 159 8.69 4.85 -16.70
C PHE A 159 10.10 4.84 -16.13
N VAL A 160 11.00 4.06 -16.69
CA VAL A 160 12.37 3.92 -16.16
C VAL A 160 13.40 4.70 -16.98
N SER A 161 13.14 4.95 -18.26
CA SER A 161 14.03 5.65 -19.16
C SER A 161 13.76 7.16 -19.26
N GLU A 162 12.62 7.62 -18.77
CA GLU A 162 12.18 9.01 -18.86
C GLU A 162 11.64 9.50 -17.49
N ASN A 163 11.76 10.82 -17.27
CA ASN A 163 11.10 11.44 -16.12
C ASN A 163 9.62 11.63 -16.44
N TRP A 164 8.77 11.29 -15.49
CA TRP A 164 7.33 11.46 -15.65
C TRP A 164 6.64 11.75 -14.32
N ILE A 165 5.45 12.34 -14.40
CA ILE A 165 4.59 12.68 -13.27
C ILE A 165 3.17 12.16 -13.53
N GLY A 166 2.59 11.53 -12.54
CA GLY A 166 1.22 11.01 -12.59
C GLY A 166 0.19 12.12 -12.42
N ALA A 167 -0.79 12.14 -13.31
CA ALA A 167 -1.89 13.08 -13.32
C ALA A 167 -3.23 12.36 -13.27
N SER A 168 -4.24 13.02 -12.70
CA SER A 168 -5.64 12.63 -12.82
C SER A 168 -6.55 13.85 -12.82
N ASP A 169 -7.70 13.72 -13.47
CA ASP A 169 -8.69 14.78 -13.49
C ASP A 169 -9.37 14.92 -12.13
N VAL A 170 -9.52 16.17 -11.68
CA VAL A 170 -10.22 16.52 -10.45
C VAL A 170 -11.27 17.59 -10.71
N ARG A 171 -12.31 17.61 -9.86
CA ARG A 171 -13.32 18.66 -9.92
C ARG A 171 -12.71 19.99 -9.45
N VAL A 172 -13.01 21.08 -10.15
CA VAL A 172 -12.50 22.43 -9.79
C VAL A 172 -12.80 22.79 -8.34
N GLN A 173 -13.94 22.36 -7.79
CA GLN A 173 -14.33 22.63 -6.40
C GLN A 173 -13.44 21.89 -5.38
N GLU A 174 -12.79 20.82 -5.78
CA GLU A 174 -11.93 19.99 -4.94
C GLU A 174 -10.43 20.26 -5.19
N SER A 175 -10.12 21.04 -6.23
CA SER A 175 -8.74 21.31 -6.69
C SER A 175 -7.83 21.94 -5.63
N SER A 176 -8.39 22.71 -4.69
CA SER A 176 -7.62 23.29 -3.57
C SER A 176 -6.97 22.27 -2.62
N ASN A 177 -7.37 21.00 -2.71
CA ASN A 177 -6.79 19.93 -1.90
C ASN A 177 -5.50 19.35 -2.50
N TYR A 178 -5.18 19.68 -3.74
CA TYR A 178 -4.13 19.04 -4.52
C TYR A 178 -3.14 20.04 -5.10
N CYS A 179 -1.91 19.58 -5.33
CA CYS A 179 -0.98 20.22 -6.22
C CYS A 179 -1.47 19.98 -7.65
N LEU A 180 -1.53 21.01 -8.47
CA LEU A 180 -2.07 20.98 -9.82
C LEU A 180 -0.96 21.01 -10.86
N ILE A 181 -1.23 20.40 -12.01
CA ILE A 181 -0.32 20.32 -13.14
C ILE A 181 -0.73 21.32 -14.20
N LYS A 182 0.24 22.16 -14.64
CA LYS A 182 0.18 22.88 -15.89
C LYS A 182 1.07 22.15 -16.90
N SER A 183 0.49 21.73 -18.01
CA SER A 183 1.21 20.99 -19.04
C SER A 183 1.02 21.58 -20.43
N LYS A 184 2.01 21.36 -21.30
CA LYS A 184 1.95 21.69 -22.71
C LYS A 184 2.55 20.55 -23.54
N ASP A 185 1.89 20.17 -24.60
CA ASP A 185 2.30 19.10 -25.52
C ASP A 185 2.63 17.76 -24.81
N GLY A 186 1.94 17.48 -23.67
CA GLY A 186 2.14 16.27 -22.84
C GLY A 186 3.31 16.36 -21.85
N PHE A 187 3.94 17.53 -21.70
CA PHE A 187 5.05 17.74 -20.78
C PHE A 187 4.70 18.77 -19.71
N LEU A 188 5.27 18.60 -18.53
CA LEU A 188 5.12 19.48 -17.39
C LEU A 188 5.73 20.86 -17.70
N GLU A 189 4.93 21.92 -17.55
CA GLU A 189 5.40 23.31 -17.52
C GLU A 189 5.57 23.82 -16.10
N ASP A 190 4.59 23.53 -15.21
CA ASP A 190 4.61 24.03 -13.84
C ASP A 190 3.73 23.17 -12.93
N LEU A 191 4.04 23.21 -11.64
CA LEU A 191 3.25 22.67 -10.54
C LEU A 191 2.79 23.84 -9.66
N TYR A 192 1.49 23.92 -9.40
CA TYR A 192 0.91 25.06 -8.70
C TYR A 192 -0.25 24.67 -7.78
N TYR A 193 -0.61 25.55 -6.87
CA TYR A 193 -1.79 25.43 -6.01
C TYR A 193 -2.82 26.49 -6.40
N GLY A 194 -4.09 26.08 -6.50
CA GLY A 194 -5.14 27.01 -6.91
C GLY A 194 -6.37 26.32 -7.50
N LYS A 195 -6.88 26.86 -8.60
CA LYS A 195 -8.03 26.29 -9.32
C LYS A 195 -7.57 25.65 -10.62
N GLY A 196 -7.98 24.41 -10.86
CA GLY A 196 -7.66 23.67 -12.06
C GLY A 196 -8.35 22.31 -12.08
N THR A 197 -8.06 21.51 -13.10
CA THR A 197 -8.70 20.22 -13.32
C THR A 197 -7.75 19.04 -13.39
N SER A 198 -6.43 19.27 -13.46
CA SER A 198 -5.42 18.21 -13.52
C SER A 198 -4.59 18.22 -12.23
N ALA A 199 -4.72 17.19 -11.41
CA ALA A 199 -3.99 17.06 -10.16
C ALA A 199 -2.76 16.18 -10.32
N TYR A 200 -1.67 16.55 -9.65
CA TYR A 200 -0.57 15.65 -9.36
C TYR A 200 -0.99 14.67 -8.27
N ILE A 201 -0.91 13.38 -8.58
CA ILE A 201 -1.44 12.32 -7.71
C ILE A 201 -0.43 11.74 -6.71
N GLY A 202 0.75 12.34 -6.57
CA GLY A 202 1.79 11.83 -5.67
C GLY A 202 2.50 10.58 -6.18
N LEU A 203 2.45 10.31 -7.48
CA LEU A 203 3.12 9.20 -8.17
C LEU A 203 4.02 9.77 -9.26
N ALA A 204 5.28 9.36 -9.32
CA ALA A 204 6.20 9.81 -10.37
C ALA A 204 7.35 8.84 -10.61
N GLY A 205 7.89 8.86 -11.83
CA GLY A 205 9.11 8.15 -12.21
C GLY A 205 10.24 9.14 -12.48
N VAL A 206 11.39 8.88 -11.91
CA VAL A 206 12.58 9.72 -11.97
C VAL A 206 13.73 8.94 -12.59
N ALA A 207 14.08 9.28 -13.82
CA ALA A 207 15.24 8.73 -14.53
C ALA A 207 16.51 9.53 -14.24
N GLU A 208 16.41 10.86 -14.21
CA GLU A 208 17.52 11.77 -13.92
C GLU A 208 17.64 12.02 -12.40
N TYR A 209 17.85 10.95 -11.62
CA TYR A 209 17.82 11.00 -10.15
C TYR A 209 18.83 11.98 -9.54
N ASP A 210 20.03 12.13 -10.11
CA ASP A 210 21.04 13.08 -9.62
C ASP A 210 20.53 14.54 -9.68
N LYS A 211 19.90 14.92 -10.79
CA LYS A 211 19.31 16.24 -10.96
C LYS A 211 18.11 16.44 -10.04
N PHE A 212 17.29 15.38 -9.89
CA PHE A 212 16.15 15.40 -8.99
C PHE A 212 16.58 15.69 -7.56
N TRP A 213 17.59 14.94 -7.05
CA TRP A 213 18.10 15.15 -5.70
C TRP A 213 18.70 16.52 -5.49
N THR A 214 19.50 16.99 -6.45
CA THR A 214 20.08 18.35 -6.40
C THR A 214 19.00 19.42 -6.30
N SER A 215 17.92 19.27 -7.06
CA SER A 215 16.79 20.21 -7.04
C SER A 215 15.95 20.08 -5.76
N LEU A 216 15.71 18.86 -5.27
CA LEU A 216 14.95 18.63 -4.06
C LEU A 216 15.69 19.17 -2.82
N GLU A 217 17.00 19.06 -2.73
CA GLU A 217 17.80 19.58 -1.62
C GLU A 217 17.87 21.11 -1.60
N ASN A 218 17.68 21.75 -2.75
CA ASN A 218 17.67 23.20 -2.82
C ASN A 218 16.34 23.75 -2.27
N LYS A 219 16.34 24.08 -0.97
CA LYS A 219 15.16 24.60 -0.25
C LYS A 219 14.58 25.89 -0.84
N GLU A 220 15.36 26.65 -1.63
CA GLU A 220 14.88 27.84 -2.33
C GLU A 220 13.88 27.50 -3.45
N ASN A 221 13.94 26.27 -3.98
CA ASN A 221 13.01 25.76 -4.98
C ASN A 221 11.77 25.10 -4.36
N GLY A 222 11.74 24.88 -3.05
CA GLY A 222 10.68 24.17 -2.37
C GLY A 222 9.40 24.95 -2.25
N HIS A 223 8.27 24.37 -2.67
CA HIS A 223 6.97 24.85 -2.25
C HIS A 223 6.71 24.38 -0.82
N PHE A 224 6.70 25.33 0.12
CA PHE A 224 6.19 25.10 1.44
C PHE A 224 4.71 25.46 1.43
N ILE A 225 3.85 24.50 1.65
CA ILE A 225 2.43 24.79 1.85
C ILE A 225 2.26 25.30 3.27
N HIS A 226 1.76 26.52 3.38
CA HIS A 226 1.25 27.04 4.62
C HIS A 226 -0.16 26.47 4.83
N LYS A 227 -0.27 25.36 5.57
CA LYS A 227 -1.52 24.92 6.15
C LYS A 227 -1.36 25.04 7.67
N ASP A 228 -2.12 25.89 8.29
CA ASP A 228 -2.22 26.02 9.76
C ASP A 228 -0.86 26.20 10.48
N ASP A 229 -0.01 27.13 9.99
CA ASP A 229 1.34 27.43 10.51
C ASP A 229 2.38 26.29 10.37
N LEU A 230 2.06 25.20 9.70
CA LEU A 230 2.99 24.12 9.37
C LEU A 230 3.60 24.34 7.99
N HIS A 231 4.93 24.43 7.95
CA HIS A 231 5.70 24.44 6.71
C HIS A 231 5.96 22.97 6.29
N GLU A 232 5.11 22.41 5.43
CA GLU A 232 5.32 21.08 4.86
C GLU A 232 6.29 21.13 3.68
N TYR A 233 7.32 20.29 3.69
CA TYR A 233 8.28 20.17 2.60
C TYR A 233 7.74 19.22 1.52
N GLN A 234 7.48 19.76 0.33
CA GLN A 234 6.86 19.05 -0.77
C GLN A 234 7.90 18.41 -1.72
N ALA A 235 7.55 17.27 -2.33
CA ALA A 235 8.40 16.57 -3.29
C ALA A 235 8.45 17.21 -4.68
N ASP A 236 7.54 18.13 -4.98
CA ASP A 236 7.38 18.78 -6.28
C ASP A 236 8.61 19.60 -6.71
N SER A 237 9.36 20.13 -5.74
CA SER A 237 10.60 20.88 -6.03
C SER A 237 11.66 20.04 -6.75
N GLY A 238 11.67 18.72 -6.59
CA GLY A 238 12.60 17.82 -7.28
C GLY A 238 12.45 17.87 -8.80
N PHE A 239 11.24 18.11 -9.31
CA PHE A 239 10.98 18.15 -10.76
C PHE A 239 11.53 19.39 -11.46
N ARG A 240 11.78 20.47 -10.74
CA ARG A 240 12.28 21.73 -11.31
C ARG A 240 13.67 21.62 -11.91
N GLY A 241 14.48 20.67 -11.44
CA GLY A 241 15.84 20.41 -11.95
C GLY A 241 15.91 19.49 -13.16
N LEU A 242 14.78 18.85 -13.52
CA LEU A 242 14.76 17.84 -14.58
C LEU A 242 14.67 18.48 -15.97
N SER A 243 15.28 17.80 -16.96
CA SER A 243 15.35 18.33 -18.33
C SER A 243 13.98 18.36 -19.00
N GLN A 244 13.20 17.32 -18.82
CA GLN A 244 11.86 17.15 -19.36
C GLN A 244 11.08 16.16 -18.49
N VAL A 245 9.83 16.46 -18.19
CA VAL A 245 8.95 15.60 -17.38
C VAL A 245 7.66 15.36 -18.14
N LYS A 246 7.38 14.10 -18.49
CA LYS A 246 6.16 13.71 -19.19
C LYS A 246 4.99 13.67 -18.21
N VAL A 247 3.82 14.12 -18.64
CA VAL A 247 2.58 14.00 -17.87
C VAL A 247 1.84 12.72 -18.30
N VAL A 248 1.59 11.82 -17.36
CA VAL A 248 0.92 10.53 -17.61
C VAL A 248 -0.38 10.49 -16.82
N ASN A 249 -1.49 10.31 -17.50
CA ASN A 249 -2.80 10.23 -16.87
C ASN A 249 -3.10 8.82 -16.36
N PHE A 250 -3.64 8.77 -15.14
CA PHE A 250 -4.07 7.53 -14.48
C PHE A 250 -5.53 7.65 -14.03
N GLU A 251 -6.20 6.51 -13.97
CA GLU A 251 -7.38 6.37 -13.14
C GLU A 251 -6.90 6.24 -11.69
N TRP A 252 -7.25 7.22 -10.87
CA TRP A 252 -6.71 7.40 -9.53
C TRP A 252 -7.78 7.33 -8.46
N PHE A 253 -7.44 6.68 -7.36
CA PHE A 253 -8.25 6.54 -6.16
C PHE A 253 -7.49 7.08 -4.95
N ASP A 254 -7.94 8.23 -4.43
CA ASP A 254 -7.36 8.89 -3.26
C ASP A 254 -7.92 8.27 -1.97
N THR A 255 -7.03 7.75 -1.11
CA THR A 255 -7.40 7.25 0.22
C THR A 255 -6.89 8.14 1.36
N GLY A 256 -6.40 9.34 1.07
CA GLY A 256 -5.73 10.24 2.02
C GLY A 256 -6.65 10.90 3.05
N ASN A 257 -7.98 10.88 2.85
CA ASN A 257 -8.94 11.41 3.80
C ASN A 257 -10.18 10.51 3.92
N THR A 258 -10.95 10.67 5.01
CA THR A 258 -12.11 9.81 5.30
C THR A 258 -13.18 9.85 4.19
N LYS A 259 -13.41 11.00 3.56
CA LYS A 259 -14.45 11.12 2.51
C LYS A 259 -14.04 10.34 1.28
N SER A 260 -12.85 10.62 0.72
CA SER A 260 -12.35 9.95 -0.48
C SER A 260 -12.16 8.46 -0.23
N TYR A 261 -11.62 8.05 0.91
CA TYR A 261 -11.50 6.64 1.29
C TYR A 261 -12.86 5.91 1.29
N ASN A 262 -13.92 6.52 1.83
CA ASN A 262 -15.24 5.91 1.80
C ASN A 262 -15.83 5.82 0.38
N GLU A 263 -15.50 6.76 -0.50
CA GLU A 263 -15.89 6.72 -1.91
C GLU A 263 -15.16 5.59 -2.64
N VAL A 264 -13.84 5.46 -2.44
CA VAL A 264 -13.02 4.37 -3.00
C VAL A 264 -13.52 3.00 -2.54
N ARG A 265 -13.83 2.86 -1.27
CA ARG A 265 -14.40 1.60 -0.74
C ARG A 265 -15.68 1.15 -1.44
N LYS A 266 -16.54 2.08 -1.85
CA LYS A 266 -17.78 1.74 -2.60
C LYS A 266 -17.46 1.18 -3.98
N VAL A 267 -16.38 1.63 -4.60
CA VAL A 267 -15.95 1.16 -5.92
C VAL A 267 -15.35 -0.25 -5.84
N PHE A 268 -14.52 -0.50 -4.80
CA PHE A 268 -13.80 -1.75 -4.65
C PHE A 268 -14.63 -2.85 -3.97
N ASN A 269 -15.45 -2.51 -2.98
CA ASN A 269 -16.24 -3.51 -2.25
C ASN A 269 -17.55 -3.82 -2.99
N ASN A 270 -17.59 -4.94 -3.68
CA ASN A 270 -18.85 -5.48 -4.24
C ASN A 270 -19.79 -6.02 -3.14
N GLU A 271 -19.27 -6.30 -1.94
CA GLU A 271 -20.05 -6.75 -0.78
C GLU A 271 -19.65 -5.95 0.47
N VAL A 272 -20.66 -5.57 1.24
CA VAL A 272 -20.49 -4.81 2.49
C VAL A 272 -19.99 -5.74 3.59
N VAL A 273 -18.70 -5.92 3.68
CA VAL A 273 -18.12 -6.38 4.95
C VAL A 273 -18.29 -5.24 5.95
N ALA A 274 -19.13 -5.44 6.95
CA ALA A 274 -19.35 -4.47 8.02
C ALA A 274 -18.02 -4.23 8.75
N ASN A 275 -17.32 -3.14 8.39
CA ASN A 275 -16.08 -2.78 9.05
C ASN A 275 -16.39 -2.31 10.47
N LYS A 276 -15.85 -3.02 11.41
CA LYS A 276 -15.78 -2.55 12.79
C LYS A 276 -14.70 -1.48 12.87
N SER A 277 -14.97 -0.43 13.63
CA SER A 277 -14.01 0.67 13.83
C SER A 277 -12.74 0.26 14.58
N ASP A 278 -12.75 -0.89 15.22
CA ASP A 278 -11.71 -1.40 16.12
C ASP A 278 -11.04 -2.71 15.64
N GLU A 279 -11.43 -3.21 14.49
CA GLU A 279 -10.89 -4.45 13.92
C GLU A 279 -10.70 -4.31 12.41
N ALA A 280 -9.67 -4.97 11.87
CA ALA A 280 -9.49 -5.18 10.44
C ALA A 280 -9.09 -6.64 10.14
N LEU A 281 -9.52 -7.13 8.97
CA LEU A 281 -9.18 -8.43 8.44
C LEU A 281 -8.57 -8.25 7.06
N PHE A 282 -7.42 -8.88 6.84
CA PHE A 282 -6.77 -8.92 5.54
C PHE A 282 -6.61 -10.37 5.09
N ILE A 283 -6.87 -10.61 3.81
CA ILE A 283 -6.58 -11.87 3.13
C ILE A 283 -5.71 -11.49 1.94
N ASP A 284 -4.42 -11.74 2.05
CA ASP A 284 -3.45 -11.29 1.08
C ASP A 284 -2.29 -12.28 0.99
N ASN A 285 -1.85 -12.58 -0.23
CA ASN A 285 -0.73 -13.49 -0.52
C ASN A 285 -0.78 -14.81 0.28
N LYS A 286 -1.96 -15.45 0.34
CA LYS A 286 -2.24 -16.68 1.08
C LYS A 286 -2.05 -16.58 2.61
N LYS A 287 -2.01 -15.38 3.15
CA LYS A 287 -2.04 -15.11 4.60
C LYS A 287 -3.36 -14.46 4.99
N VAL A 288 -3.82 -14.78 6.17
CA VAL A 288 -4.87 -14.04 6.87
C VAL A 288 -4.20 -13.24 7.97
N VAL A 289 -4.41 -11.94 7.99
CA VAL A 289 -3.92 -11.07 9.07
C VAL A 289 -5.11 -10.41 9.75
N LYS A 290 -5.16 -10.49 11.07
CA LYS A 290 -6.19 -9.82 11.89
C LYS A 290 -5.55 -8.75 12.75
N TYR A 291 -6.11 -7.55 12.65
CA TYR A 291 -5.77 -6.39 13.49
C TYR A 291 -6.87 -6.11 14.52
N PHE A 292 -6.46 -5.70 15.70
CA PHE A 292 -7.33 -5.20 16.77
C PHE A 292 -6.73 -3.90 17.33
N SER A 293 -7.55 -2.87 17.51
CA SER A 293 -7.12 -1.65 18.21
C SER A 293 -6.79 -1.92 19.69
N ASP A 294 -7.47 -2.91 20.30
CA ASP A 294 -7.16 -3.40 21.64
C ASP A 294 -6.12 -4.52 21.60
N LYS A 295 -4.90 -4.23 22.08
CA LYS A 295 -3.77 -5.15 22.15
C LYS A 295 -4.09 -6.40 23.00
N ASN A 296 -4.86 -6.24 24.08
CA ASN A 296 -5.26 -7.36 24.92
C ASN A 296 -6.15 -8.35 24.15
N LYS A 297 -7.02 -7.85 23.28
CA LYS A 297 -7.89 -8.66 22.45
C LYS A 297 -7.10 -9.56 21.49
N SER A 298 -6.07 -8.99 20.84
CA SER A 298 -5.15 -9.78 20.00
C SER A 298 -4.46 -10.88 20.81
N LYS A 299 -3.84 -10.53 21.94
CA LYS A 299 -3.15 -11.47 22.82
C LYS A 299 -4.06 -12.61 23.30
N VAL A 300 -5.26 -12.28 23.81
CA VAL A 300 -6.23 -13.28 24.29
C VAL A 300 -6.68 -14.22 23.17
N ARG A 301 -6.83 -13.72 21.93
CA ARG A 301 -7.19 -14.56 20.77
C ARG A 301 -6.12 -15.59 20.47
N VAL A 302 -4.84 -15.21 20.48
CA VAL A 302 -3.71 -16.11 20.28
C VAL A 302 -3.61 -17.11 21.44
N GLU A 303 -3.76 -16.65 22.69
CA GLU A 303 -3.68 -17.53 23.87
C GLU A 303 -4.76 -18.61 23.91
N ARG A 304 -5.97 -18.32 23.42
CA ARG A 304 -7.08 -19.32 23.39
C ARG A 304 -6.73 -20.59 22.63
N LEU A 305 -5.84 -20.49 21.64
CA LEU A 305 -5.44 -21.65 20.84
C LEU A 305 -4.63 -22.68 21.63
N LYS A 306 -4.00 -22.28 22.73
CA LYS A 306 -3.30 -23.19 23.64
C LYS A 306 -4.24 -24.23 24.32
N TYR A 307 -5.52 -23.89 24.31
CA TYR A 307 -6.57 -24.76 24.90
C TYR A 307 -7.31 -25.63 23.85
N MET A 308 -6.84 -25.60 22.59
CA MET A 308 -7.37 -26.44 21.53
C MET A 308 -6.42 -27.59 21.27
N ASN A 309 -6.93 -28.83 21.46
CA ASN A 309 -6.27 -30.03 20.99
C ASN A 309 -6.36 -30.03 19.44
N ASP A 310 -5.32 -30.51 18.77
CA ASP A 310 -5.28 -30.63 17.31
C ASP A 310 -5.63 -29.32 16.58
N ASN A 311 -5.03 -28.19 17.02
CA ASN A 311 -5.22 -26.92 16.37
C ASN A 311 -4.66 -26.96 14.94
N PRO A 312 -5.52 -26.85 13.91
CA PRO A 312 -5.08 -26.90 12.51
C PRO A 312 -4.42 -25.59 12.04
N LEU A 313 -4.49 -24.53 12.87
CA LEU A 313 -3.98 -23.21 12.53
C LEU A 313 -2.69 -22.92 13.29
N GLU A 314 -1.61 -22.75 12.56
CA GLU A 314 -0.39 -22.16 13.09
C GLU A 314 -0.56 -20.65 13.14
N ILE A 315 -0.94 -20.11 14.28
CA ILE A 315 -1.12 -18.68 14.47
C ILE A 315 0.15 -18.05 14.99
N GLU A 316 0.61 -17.02 14.31
CA GLU A 316 1.77 -16.22 14.63
C GLU A 316 1.34 -14.81 15.10
N ALA A 317 1.79 -14.40 16.28
CA ALA A 317 1.67 -13.01 16.72
C ALA A 317 2.75 -12.18 16.02
N ILE A 318 2.38 -11.44 14.99
CA ILE A 318 3.31 -10.63 14.17
C ILE A 318 3.53 -9.22 14.72
N HIS A 319 2.56 -8.71 15.50
CA HIS A 319 2.60 -7.42 16.17
C HIS A 319 1.73 -7.48 17.44
N GLU A 320 1.89 -6.56 18.38
CA GLU A 320 1.06 -6.52 19.60
C GLU A 320 -0.45 -6.38 19.30
N ASN A 321 -0.80 -5.80 18.16
CA ASN A 321 -2.17 -5.61 17.67
C ASN A 321 -2.57 -6.61 16.59
N MET A 322 -1.65 -7.43 16.07
CA MET A 322 -1.88 -8.28 14.92
C MET A 322 -1.40 -9.71 15.11
N TYR A 323 -2.17 -10.62 14.59
CA TYR A 323 -1.73 -11.99 14.36
C TYR A 323 -2.06 -12.45 12.94
N SER A 324 -1.32 -13.44 12.48
CA SER A 324 -1.50 -14.05 11.16
C SER A 324 -1.61 -15.56 11.22
N TYR A 325 -2.15 -16.14 10.18
CA TYR A 325 -2.16 -17.56 9.88
C TYR A 325 -2.30 -17.77 8.38
N ASP A 326 -1.98 -18.98 7.91
CA ASP A 326 -2.12 -19.32 6.50
C ASP A 326 -3.59 -19.37 6.09
N PHE A 327 -3.91 -18.81 4.93
CA PHE A 327 -5.26 -18.87 4.38
C PHE A 327 -5.60 -20.34 4.04
N ILE A 328 -6.72 -20.80 4.56
CA ILE A 328 -7.28 -22.12 4.24
C ILE A 328 -8.42 -21.92 3.26
N ASP A 329 -8.29 -22.51 2.08
CA ASP A 329 -9.36 -22.51 1.10
C ASP A 329 -10.51 -23.41 1.55
N GLY A 330 -11.73 -22.91 1.43
CA GLY A 330 -12.94 -23.61 1.84
C GLY A 330 -14.13 -22.70 2.01
N ASP A 331 -15.29 -23.30 2.17
CA ASP A 331 -16.54 -22.58 2.37
C ASP A 331 -16.71 -22.21 3.86
N LEU A 332 -17.32 -21.04 4.11
CA LEU A 332 -17.65 -20.63 5.46
C LEU A 332 -18.80 -21.49 6.02
N LEU A 333 -18.64 -22.02 7.22
CA LEU A 333 -19.68 -22.82 7.88
C LEU A 333 -21.03 -22.10 7.94
N SER A 334 -21.03 -20.77 8.05
CA SER A 334 -22.24 -19.94 8.05
C SER A 334 -22.97 -19.91 6.70
N GLU A 335 -22.30 -20.28 5.61
CA GLU A 335 -22.85 -20.31 4.24
C GLU A 335 -23.26 -21.72 3.84
N ILE A 336 -22.77 -22.75 4.56
CA ILE A 336 -23.13 -24.13 4.33
C ILE A 336 -24.45 -24.44 5.06
N ASN A 337 -25.54 -24.59 4.28
CA ASN A 337 -26.84 -24.94 4.82
C ASN A 337 -27.03 -26.46 4.87
N ASP A 338 -26.16 -27.18 5.62
CA ASP A 338 -26.20 -28.64 5.80
C ASP A 338 -26.06 -29.00 7.29
N VAL A 339 -27.11 -29.59 7.81
CA VAL A 339 -27.17 -29.99 9.23
C VAL A 339 -26.08 -31.02 9.61
N LYS A 340 -25.74 -31.95 8.72
CA LYS A 340 -24.70 -32.96 8.96
C LYS A 340 -23.31 -32.33 9.08
N VAL A 341 -23.01 -31.34 8.23
CA VAL A 341 -21.74 -30.58 8.31
C VAL A 341 -21.67 -29.85 9.64
N PHE A 342 -22.78 -29.24 10.07
CA PHE A 342 -22.83 -28.53 11.35
C PHE A 342 -22.71 -29.50 12.54
N GLU A 343 -23.36 -30.66 12.51
CA GLU A 343 -23.20 -31.71 13.53
C GLU A 343 -21.75 -32.20 13.62
N SER A 344 -21.10 -32.48 12.47
CA SER A 344 -19.69 -32.86 12.42
C SER A 344 -18.77 -31.79 13.00
N PHE A 345 -19.08 -30.52 12.73
CA PHE A 345 -18.36 -29.39 13.33
C PHE A 345 -18.51 -29.38 14.85
N LEU A 346 -19.71 -29.59 15.39
CA LEU A 346 -19.93 -29.62 16.82
C LEU A 346 -19.20 -30.79 17.51
N GLU A 347 -19.16 -31.96 16.90
CA GLU A 347 -18.42 -33.13 17.39
C GLU A 347 -16.91 -32.81 17.39
N TRP A 348 -16.38 -32.30 16.31
CA TRP A 348 -14.97 -31.86 16.24
C TRP A 348 -14.67 -30.79 17.29
N TYR A 349 -15.48 -29.75 17.39
CA TYR A 349 -15.28 -28.65 18.35
C TYR A 349 -15.26 -29.18 19.80
N LYS A 350 -16.14 -30.11 20.14
CA LYS A 350 -16.17 -30.75 21.45
C LYS A 350 -14.89 -31.56 21.72
N SER A 351 -14.38 -32.26 20.73
CA SER A 351 -13.12 -33.04 20.87
C SER A 351 -11.87 -32.15 20.90
N ALA A 352 -11.90 -31.04 20.18
CA ALA A 352 -10.78 -30.09 20.07
C ALA A 352 -10.57 -29.26 21.34
N LEU A 353 -11.60 -29.08 22.18
CA LEU A 353 -11.47 -28.34 23.43
C LEU A 353 -10.79 -29.20 24.52
N ASP A 354 -9.65 -28.69 25.04
CA ASP A 354 -9.09 -29.21 26.28
C ASP A 354 -9.92 -28.73 27.49
N THR A 355 -10.79 -29.56 27.97
CA THR A 355 -11.66 -29.25 29.11
C THR A 355 -10.98 -29.44 30.46
N SER A 356 -9.75 -29.99 30.51
CA SER A 356 -9.04 -30.28 31.77
C SER A 356 -8.67 -29.02 32.58
N GLN A 357 -8.64 -27.85 31.94
CA GLN A 357 -8.30 -26.58 32.57
C GLN A 357 -9.49 -25.61 32.66
N ILE A 358 -10.70 -26.03 32.30
CA ILE A 358 -11.89 -25.20 32.36
C ILE A 358 -12.52 -25.29 33.75
N GLU A 359 -12.46 -24.18 34.48
CA GLU A 359 -13.31 -24.04 35.68
C GLU A 359 -14.77 -23.97 35.23
N THR A 360 -15.56 -24.96 35.63
CA THR A 360 -17.01 -24.94 35.40
C THR A 360 -17.66 -23.90 36.30
N ARG A 361 -18.30 -22.89 35.73
CA ARG A 361 -19.21 -21.97 36.45
C ARG A 361 -20.60 -22.07 35.83
N ASP A 362 -21.60 -21.88 36.65
CA ASP A 362 -22.97 -21.71 36.15
C ASP A 362 -23.07 -20.46 35.30
N ILE A 363 -23.28 -20.65 33.99
CA ILE A 363 -23.42 -19.54 33.03
C ILE A 363 -24.90 -19.15 32.99
N ASN A 364 -25.21 -17.95 33.43
CA ASN A 364 -26.49 -17.32 33.10
C ASN A 364 -26.39 -16.71 31.71
N PHE A 365 -26.79 -17.46 30.71
CA PHE A 365 -26.59 -17.14 29.30
C PHE A 365 -27.14 -15.75 28.90
N ARG A 366 -28.29 -15.35 29.45
CA ARG A 366 -28.86 -14.00 29.17
C ARG A 366 -28.06 -12.90 29.80
N LYS A 367 -27.58 -13.06 31.01
CA LYS A 367 -26.82 -12.07 31.75
C LYS A 367 -25.38 -11.96 31.25
N ASP A 368 -24.74 -13.13 31.02
CA ASP A 368 -23.32 -13.20 30.65
C ASP A 368 -23.07 -12.87 29.16
N CYS A 369 -24.07 -13.03 28.29
CA CYS A 369 -23.99 -12.70 26.87
C CYS A 369 -24.63 -11.34 26.52
N ASN A 370 -25.14 -10.58 27.50
CA ASN A 370 -25.88 -9.30 27.27
C ASN A 370 -26.98 -9.41 26.21
N LEU A 371 -27.66 -10.56 26.16
CA LEU A 371 -28.82 -10.74 25.31
C LEU A 371 -30.02 -10.08 25.99
N MET A 372 -30.40 -8.90 25.50
CA MET A 372 -31.65 -8.25 25.86
C MET A 372 -32.82 -8.84 25.10
#